data_ad7bcb3710cdccd655358bbe2efdfeb3
#
_entry.id   ad7bcb3710cdccd655358bbe2efdfeb3
#
_cell.length_a   1.000
_cell.length_b   1.000
_cell.length_c   1.000
_cell.angle_alpha   90.00
_cell.angle_beta   90.00
_cell.angle_gamma   90.00
#
_symmetry.space_group_name_H-M   'P 1'
#
loop_
_entity.id
_entity.type
_entity.pdbx_description
1 polymer ?
#
loop_
_entity_poly.entity_id
_entity_poly.type
_entity_poly.pdbx_seq_one_letter_code
_entity_poly.pdbx_strand_id
1 'polypeptide(L)'
;MNTRERFQAVMNFQPFDRLPILEWAGWWDKTIERWHGEELPAAVTDRYDICQHFGLDMYKQYWISADRPACPKPVSHGAGLIESTEDYDRLLPALYPTRLVDEPWWRQRAQEQQGGTIALWFTVDGFFWFARSLLGIERHLYAFYDQPELMHRINSDLADWMLLIIDQVCSICAPDFMTFAEDMSYNNGPMLSKALFDEFMRPYYDRVIPAMRKRGIVPIIDSDGDITKPAYWFEAAGLKGILPLERQAGVDIAVLRDHHPKMAFIGHFDKMTMNKGESVMRAEFERLLPTAAKGGFLVSCDHQTPPGVSYQQYQTYLALFREYAEKAGAMSQKLAKTPPYGGA
;
A
#
# COMPACT_ATOMS: atom_id res chain seq x y z
N MET A 1 6.13 16.16 17.00
CA MET A 1 5.97 14.68 16.81
C MET A 1 7.19 14.12 16.08
N ASN A 2 7.65 12.91 16.43
CA ASN A 2 8.63 12.18 15.62
C ASN A 2 7.94 11.57 14.37
N THR A 3 8.70 10.90 13.48
CA THR A 3 8.17 10.34 12.22
C THR A 3 7.05 9.32 12.48
N ARG A 4 7.26 8.37 13.40
CA ARG A 4 6.26 7.34 13.69
C ARG A 4 5.01 7.89 14.37
N GLU A 5 5.18 8.77 15.35
CA GLU A 5 4.05 9.42 16.03
C GLU A 5 3.15 10.17 15.05
N ARG A 6 3.75 10.90 14.11
CA ARG A 6 3.04 11.64 13.07
C ARG A 6 2.29 10.71 12.13
N PHE A 7 2.98 9.65 11.68
CA PHE A 7 2.37 8.61 10.85
C PHE A 7 1.15 7.99 11.55
N GLN A 8 1.32 7.55 12.80
CA GLN A 8 0.24 6.94 13.58
C GLN A 8 -0.91 7.91 13.88
N ALA A 9 -0.61 9.17 14.17
CA ALA A 9 -1.63 10.19 14.41
C ALA A 9 -2.52 10.37 13.17
N VAL A 10 -1.93 10.50 11.98
CA VAL A 10 -2.69 10.62 10.73
C VAL A 10 -3.50 9.34 10.47
N MET A 11 -2.89 8.16 10.55
CA MET A 11 -3.58 6.89 10.28
C MET A 11 -4.74 6.61 11.24
N ASN A 12 -4.67 7.07 12.47
CA ASN A 12 -5.68 6.88 13.51
C ASN A 12 -6.61 8.09 13.69
N PHE A 13 -6.65 9.02 12.74
CA PHE A 13 -7.51 10.21 12.78
C PHE A 13 -7.30 11.08 14.03
N GLN A 14 -6.09 11.09 14.58
CA GLN A 14 -5.71 11.94 15.71
C GLN A 14 -5.11 13.25 15.19
N PRO A 15 -5.20 14.34 15.98
CA PRO A 15 -4.52 15.59 15.63
C PRO A 15 -3.03 15.41 15.43
N PHE A 16 -2.47 16.08 14.44
CA PHE A 16 -1.06 16.00 14.07
C PHE A 16 -0.46 17.40 13.86
N ASP A 17 0.86 17.48 13.93
CA ASP A 17 1.61 18.74 13.74
C ASP A 17 1.76 19.10 12.25
N ARG A 18 2.02 18.14 11.39
CA ARG A 18 2.02 18.20 9.93
C ARG A 18 1.75 16.81 9.34
N LEU A 19 1.47 16.73 8.05
CA LEU A 19 1.44 15.41 7.39
C LEU A 19 2.85 14.79 7.34
N PRO A 20 2.97 13.46 7.41
CA PRO A 20 4.20 12.78 7.00
C PRO A 20 4.49 13.06 5.53
N ILE A 21 5.73 13.40 5.21
CA ILE A 21 6.21 13.61 3.84
C ILE A 21 6.93 12.36 3.42
N LEU A 22 6.23 11.43 2.80
CA LEU A 22 6.76 10.13 2.37
C LEU A 22 6.25 9.74 0.99
N GLU A 23 7.03 8.95 0.27
CA GLU A 23 6.67 8.39 -1.04
C GLU A 23 6.59 6.87 -0.96
N TRP A 24 5.38 6.35 -0.78
CA TRP A 24 5.14 4.93 -0.60
C TRP A 24 5.57 4.08 -1.82
N ALA A 25 5.32 4.57 -3.06
CA ALA A 25 5.65 3.87 -4.30
C ALA A 25 7.09 4.13 -4.79
N GLY A 26 7.70 5.25 -4.39
CA GLY A 26 9.04 5.65 -4.83
C GLY A 26 9.08 6.19 -6.26
N TRP A 27 10.09 5.83 -7.03
CA TRP A 27 10.42 6.40 -8.35
C TRP A 27 10.69 5.29 -9.36
N TRP A 28 10.39 5.56 -10.62
CA TRP A 28 10.80 4.66 -11.69
C TRP A 28 12.33 4.65 -11.81
N ASP A 29 12.90 3.53 -12.22
CA ASP A 29 14.33 3.40 -12.54
C ASP A 29 14.78 4.46 -13.56
N LYS A 30 14.00 4.67 -14.64
CA LYS A 30 14.25 5.71 -15.64
C LYS A 30 14.15 7.13 -15.09
N THR A 31 13.38 7.35 -14.03
CA THR A 31 13.32 8.65 -13.34
C THR A 31 14.62 8.89 -12.58
N ILE A 32 15.10 7.88 -11.87
CA ILE A 32 16.37 7.94 -11.13
C ILE A 32 17.53 8.11 -12.11
N GLU A 33 17.56 7.36 -13.22
CA GLU A 33 18.57 7.50 -14.27
C GLU A 33 18.60 8.93 -14.84
N ARG A 34 17.44 9.49 -15.16
CA ARG A 34 17.33 10.89 -15.60
C ARG A 34 17.89 11.85 -14.56
N TRP A 35 17.52 11.71 -13.31
CA TRP A 35 17.98 12.60 -12.24
C TRP A 35 19.49 12.51 -11.99
N HIS A 36 20.12 11.36 -12.19
CA HIS A 36 21.58 11.25 -12.19
C HIS A 36 22.23 12.03 -13.34
N GLY A 37 21.55 12.15 -14.47
CA GLY A 37 21.97 13.04 -15.57
C GLY A 37 21.70 14.53 -15.33
N GLU A 38 20.90 14.86 -14.30
CA GLU A 38 20.59 16.24 -13.90
C GLU A 38 21.39 16.61 -12.63
N GLU A 39 20.83 16.46 -11.42
CA GLU A 39 21.45 16.94 -10.18
C GLU A 39 21.50 15.90 -9.04
N LEU A 40 20.95 14.67 -9.22
CA LEU A 40 21.00 13.65 -8.18
C LEU A 40 22.42 13.08 -8.06
N PRO A 41 23.06 13.09 -6.89
CA PRO A 41 24.40 12.54 -6.73
C PRO A 41 24.48 11.06 -7.11
N ALA A 42 25.52 10.64 -7.81
CA ALA A 42 25.69 9.27 -8.28
C ALA A 42 25.74 8.22 -7.15
N ALA A 43 26.05 8.63 -5.92
CA ALA A 43 26.03 7.73 -4.75
C ALA A 43 24.63 7.45 -4.19
N VAL A 44 23.60 8.21 -4.60
CA VAL A 44 22.21 8.07 -4.17
C VAL A 44 21.50 7.11 -5.11
N THR A 45 21.41 5.83 -4.78
CA THR A 45 21.00 4.79 -5.73
C THR A 45 19.74 4.04 -5.32
N ASP A 46 19.55 3.77 -4.03
CA ASP A 46 18.37 3.06 -3.57
C ASP A 46 17.25 4.01 -3.11
N ARG A 47 16.03 3.47 -2.97
CA ARG A 47 14.86 4.28 -2.59
C ARG A 47 15.03 4.99 -1.24
N TYR A 48 15.76 4.40 -0.28
CA TYR A 48 15.91 4.99 1.05
C TYR A 48 17.01 6.05 1.08
N ASP A 49 18.05 5.91 0.25
CA ASP A 49 19.04 6.95 -0.01
C ASP A 49 18.38 8.18 -0.64
N ILE A 50 17.47 7.96 -1.60
CA ILE A 50 16.68 9.03 -2.22
C ILE A 50 15.77 9.70 -1.19
N CYS A 51 15.08 8.94 -0.34
CA CYS A 51 14.30 9.50 0.77
C CYS A 51 15.15 10.39 1.68
N GLN A 52 16.34 9.91 2.06
CA GLN A 52 17.27 10.65 2.90
C GLN A 52 17.81 11.90 2.21
N HIS A 53 18.19 11.80 0.95
CA HIS A 53 18.67 12.91 0.12
C HIS A 53 17.67 14.06 0.07
N PHE A 54 16.41 13.74 -0.12
CA PHE A 54 15.32 14.73 -0.18
C PHE A 54 14.77 15.12 1.20
N GLY A 55 15.25 14.54 2.30
CA GLY A 55 14.78 14.81 3.66
C GLY A 55 13.33 14.44 3.88
N LEU A 56 12.89 13.29 3.33
CA LEU A 56 11.56 12.73 3.54
C LEU A 56 11.47 12.05 4.92
N ASP A 57 10.25 11.95 5.44
CA ASP A 57 10.00 11.13 6.63
C ASP A 57 10.27 9.65 6.30
N MET A 58 11.11 9.01 7.10
CA MET A 58 11.61 7.68 6.80
C MET A 58 10.58 6.61 7.10
N TYR A 59 10.52 5.64 6.22
CA TYR A 59 9.78 4.40 6.42
C TYR A 59 10.63 3.20 6.00
N LYS A 60 10.22 2.01 6.39
CA LYS A 60 10.79 0.76 5.88
C LYS A 60 9.66 -0.21 5.54
N GLN A 61 9.77 -0.80 4.37
CA GLN A 61 8.85 -1.81 3.86
C GLN A 61 9.64 -3.10 3.58
N TYR A 62 9.08 -4.23 3.97
CA TYR A 62 9.62 -5.54 3.62
C TYR A 62 8.57 -6.31 2.83
N TRP A 63 8.91 -6.77 1.63
CA TRP A 63 8.04 -7.65 0.88
C TRP A 63 8.35 -9.10 1.24
N ILE A 64 7.39 -9.81 1.80
CA ILE A 64 7.54 -11.22 2.19
C ILE A 64 6.83 -12.06 1.14
N SER A 65 7.60 -12.79 0.34
CA SER A 65 7.08 -13.63 -0.73
C SER A 65 6.64 -15.00 -0.21
N ALA A 66 5.53 -15.51 -0.74
CA ALA A 66 5.05 -16.85 -0.49
C ALA A 66 5.81 -17.91 -1.32
N ASP A 67 6.59 -17.51 -2.32
CA ASP A 67 7.46 -18.39 -3.09
C ASP A 67 8.88 -18.42 -2.51
N ARG A 68 9.52 -19.59 -2.60
CA ARG A 68 10.92 -19.78 -2.23
C ARG A 68 11.82 -19.35 -3.39
N PRO A 69 13.12 -19.06 -3.15
CA PRO A 69 14.06 -18.72 -4.23
C PRO A 69 14.16 -19.78 -5.34
N ALA A 70 13.86 -21.05 -5.03
CA ALA A 70 13.86 -22.14 -5.98
C ALA A 70 12.55 -22.30 -6.77
N CYS A 71 11.54 -21.45 -6.51
CA CYS A 71 10.29 -21.47 -7.25
C CYS A 71 10.55 -21.15 -8.73
N PRO A 72 10.01 -21.94 -9.68
CA PRO A 72 10.11 -21.64 -11.09
C PRO A 72 9.58 -20.25 -11.41
N LYS A 73 10.10 -19.64 -12.47
CA LYS A 73 9.55 -18.37 -12.99
C LYS A 73 8.66 -18.65 -14.19
N PRO A 74 7.58 -17.88 -14.39
CA PRO A 74 6.75 -17.98 -15.58
C PRO A 74 7.59 -17.78 -16.86
N VAL A 75 7.23 -18.50 -17.93
CA VAL A 75 7.94 -18.44 -19.22
C VAL A 75 7.81 -17.09 -19.92
N SER A 76 6.78 -16.33 -19.59
CA SER A 76 6.54 -14.98 -20.12
C SER A 76 5.63 -14.19 -19.17
N HIS A 77 5.55 -12.88 -19.36
CA HIS A 77 4.61 -12.04 -18.62
C HIS A 77 3.18 -12.56 -18.80
N GLY A 78 2.46 -12.73 -17.69
CA GLY A 78 1.09 -13.21 -17.68
C GLY A 78 0.89 -14.72 -17.84
N ALA A 79 1.96 -15.49 -18.08
CA ALA A 79 1.89 -16.95 -18.04
C ALA A 79 1.80 -17.47 -16.60
N GLY A 80 1.14 -18.63 -16.42
CA GLY A 80 1.06 -19.34 -15.15
C GLY A 80 2.18 -20.35 -14.96
N LEU A 81 2.29 -20.85 -13.75
CA LEU A 81 3.17 -21.94 -13.33
C LEU A 81 2.42 -23.28 -13.26
N ILE A 82 1.11 -23.21 -13.07
CA ILE A 82 0.21 -24.37 -12.88
C ILE A 82 -1.02 -24.28 -13.78
N GLU A 83 -1.59 -25.43 -14.08
CA GLU A 83 -2.83 -25.58 -14.85
C GLU A 83 -3.86 -26.44 -14.13
N SER A 84 -3.44 -27.21 -13.12
CA SER A 84 -4.29 -28.17 -12.42
C SER A 84 -3.89 -28.32 -10.94
N THR A 85 -4.70 -29.06 -10.19
CA THR A 85 -4.40 -29.43 -8.80
C THR A 85 -3.12 -30.25 -8.68
N GLU A 86 -2.86 -31.15 -9.64
CA GLU A 86 -1.63 -31.97 -9.69
C GLU A 86 -0.38 -31.10 -9.91
N ASP A 87 -0.47 -30.04 -10.71
CA ASP A 87 0.59 -29.06 -10.90
C ASP A 87 0.87 -28.30 -9.62
N TYR A 88 -0.19 -27.88 -8.93
CA TYR A 88 -0.08 -27.20 -7.64
C TYR A 88 0.59 -28.11 -6.60
N ASP A 89 0.20 -29.41 -6.52
CA ASP A 89 0.86 -30.39 -5.64
C ASP A 89 2.36 -30.54 -5.93
N ARG A 90 2.74 -30.54 -7.19
CA ARG A 90 4.16 -30.56 -7.59
C ARG A 90 4.91 -29.28 -7.23
N LEU A 91 4.22 -28.14 -7.20
CA LEU A 91 4.82 -26.84 -6.90
C LEU A 91 4.94 -26.57 -5.39
N LEU A 92 4.10 -27.17 -4.55
CA LEU A 92 4.05 -26.93 -3.09
C LEU A 92 5.41 -26.93 -2.40
N PRO A 93 6.38 -27.85 -2.71
CA PRO A 93 7.71 -27.80 -2.09
C PRO A 93 8.49 -26.51 -2.32
N ALA A 94 8.12 -25.74 -3.37
CA ALA A 94 8.73 -24.46 -3.72
C ALA A 94 7.95 -23.26 -3.16
N LEU A 95 6.82 -23.49 -2.46
CA LEU A 95 5.97 -22.44 -1.88
C LEU A 95 6.08 -22.42 -0.35
N TYR A 96 5.53 -21.38 0.24
CA TYR A 96 5.26 -21.21 1.67
C TYR A 96 6.50 -21.42 2.56
N PRO A 97 7.52 -20.50 2.49
CA PRO A 97 8.68 -20.57 3.39
C PRO A 97 8.23 -20.59 4.84
N THR A 98 8.75 -21.54 5.62
CA THR A 98 8.34 -21.75 7.03
C THR A 98 9.12 -20.89 8.01
N ARG A 99 10.12 -20.15 7.55
CA ARG A 99 10.93 -19.26 8.38
C ARG A 99 10.97 -17.85 7.76
N LEU A 100 10.84 -16.86 8.62
CA LEU A 100 11.03 -15.45 8.22
C LEU A 100 12.45 -15.27 7.69
N VAL A 101 12.54 -14.73 6.49
CA VAL A 101 13.82 -14.36 5.88
C VAL A 101 14.33 -13.07 6.52
N ASP A 102 15.66 -12.99 6.71
CA ASP A 102 16.33 -11.77 7.18
C ASP A 102 15.89 -11.26 8.58
N GLU A 103 15.88 -12.16 9.56
CA GLU A 103 15.61 -11.80 10.96
C GLU A 103 16.51 -10.64 11.48
N PRO A 104 17.82 -10.54 11.13
CA PRO A 104 18.65 -9.40 11.51
C PRO A 104 18.10 -8.05 11.01
N TRP A 105 17.58 -7.99 9.78
CA TRP A 105 16.94 -6.80 9.24
C TRP A 105 15.74 -6.37 10.11
N TRP A 106 14.88 -7.33 10.47
CA TRP A 106 13.71 -7.09 11.30
C TRP A 106 14.08 -6.55 12.67
N ARG A 107 15.10 -7.14 13.33
CA ARG A 107 15.56 -6.67 14.64
C ARG A 107 16.11 -5.24 14.60
N GLN A 108 16.86 -4.90 13.55
CA GLN A 108 17.35 -3.54 13.37
C GLN A 108 16.18 -2.56 13.13
N ARG A 109 15.24 -2.90 12.26
CA ARG A 109 14.07 -2.02 11.99
C ARG A 109 13.18 -1.87 13.21
N ALA A 110 13.04 -2.90 14.03
CA ALA A 110 12.30 -2.81 15.29
C ALA A 110 12.89 -1.76 16.24
N GLN A 111 14.22 -1.66 16.32
CA GLN A 111 14.88 -0.62 17.12
C GLN A 111 14.61 0.78 16.57
N GLU A 112 14.72 0.97 15.25
CA GLU A 112 14.43 2.25 14.60
C GLU A 112 12.96 2.66 14.78
N GLN A 113 12.04 1.70 14.68
CA GLN A 113 10.61 1.91 14.92
C GLN A 113 10.34 2.31 16.38
N GLN A 114 10.95 1.63 17.35
CA GLN A 114 10.85 1.99 18.77
C GLN A 114 11.41 3.39 19.07
N GLY A 115 12.52 3.76 18.40
CA GLY A 115 13.08 5.10 18.45
C GLY A 115 12.23 6.17 17.78
N GLY A 116 11.15 5.79 17.09
CA GLY A 116 10.23 6.72 16.41
C GLY A 116 10.76 7.32 15.11
N THR A 117 11.87 6.80 14.58
CA THR A 117 12.55 7.36 13.41
C THR A 117 11.94 6.87 12.09
N ILE A 118 11.22 5.76 12.10
CA ILE A 118 10.58 5.18 10.92
C ILE A 118 9.14 4.73 11.20
N ALA A 119 8.30 4.74 10.15
CA ALA A 119 7.14 3.87 10.05
C ALA A 119 7.59 2.53 9.44
N LEU A 120 7.05 1.41 9.91
CA LEU A 120 7.44 0.06 9.49
C LEU A 120 6.23 -0.73 9.06
N TRP A 121 6.28 -1.32 7.86
CA TRP A 121 5.26 -2.25 7.41
C TRP A 121 5.84 -3.36 6.54
N PHE A 122 5.04 -4.36 6.30
CA PHE A 122 5.36 -5.40 5.32
C PHE A 122 4.19 -5.66 4.38
N THR A 123 4.53 -6.19 3.22
CA THR A 123 3.61 -6.54 2.16
C THR A 123 3.69 -8.03 1.89
N VAL A 124 2.56 -8.66 1.67
CA VAL A 124 2.44 -10.03 1.16
C VAL A 124 1.56 -10.02 -0.08
N ASP A 125 1.76 -10.97 -0.98
CA ASP A 125 0.83 -11.20 -2.07
C ASP A 125 -0.54 -11.56 -1.48
N GLY A 126 -1.59 -10.90 -1.99
CA GLY A 126 -2.95 -11.14 -1.56
C GLY A 126 -3.59 -12.35 -2.25
N PHE A 127 -4.82 -12.65 -1.92
CA PHE A 127 -5.52 -13.87 -2.35
C PHE A 127 -5.84 -13.86 -3.85
N PHE A 128 -6.12 -12.69 -4.42
CA PHE A 128 -6.33 -12.55 -5.87
C PHE A 128 -5.00 -12.60 -6.61
N TRP A 129 -4.02 -11.81 -6.16
CA TRP A 129 -2.74 -11.69 -6.85
C TRP A 129 -1.93 -12.98 -6.81
N PHE A 130 -1.85 -13.66 -5.66
CA PHE A 130 -1.08 -14.89 -5.54
C PHE A 130 -1.63 -16.00 -6.44
N ALA A 131 -2.95 -16.22 -6.43
CA ALA A 131 -3.59 -17.18 -7.33
C ALA A 131 -3.33 -16.82 -8.81
N ARG A 132 -3.39 -15.53 -9.16
CA ARG A 132 -3.07 -15.02 -10.49
C ARG A 132 -1.61 -15.29 -10.88
N SER A 133 -0.67 -15.12 -9.96
CA SER A 133 0.76 -15.38 -10.22
C SER A 133 1.03 -16.86 -10.50
N LEU A 134 0.26 -17.75 -9.90
CA LEU A 134 0.36 -19.19 -10.11
C LEU A 134 -0.32 -19.66 -11.40
N LEU A 135 -1.54 -19.21 -11.65
CA LEU A 135 -2.37 -19.66 -12.79
C LEU A 135 -2.12 -18.86 -14.07
N GLY A 136 -1.54 -17.67 -13.97
CA GLY A 136 -1.44 -16.70 -15.06
C GLY A 136 -2.73 -15.89 -15.22
N ILE A 137 -2.64 -14.76 -15.96
CA ILE A 137 -3.70 -13.75 -16.01
C ILE A 137 -5.04 -14.32 -16.51
N GLU A 138 -5.04 -14.98 -17.64
CA GLU A 138 -6.27 -15.44 -18.30
C GLU A 138 -6.87 -16.64 -17.57
N ARG A 139 -6.07 -17.68 -17.30
CA ARG A 139 -6.53 -18.90 -16.62
C ARG A 139 -7.06 -18.60 -15.23
N HIS A 140 -6.46 -17.70 -14.49
CA HIS A 140 -6.92 -17.28 -13.17
C HIS A 140 -8.38 -16.78 -13.20
N LEU A 141 -8.75 -15.96 -14.19
CA LEU A 141 -10.12 -15.45 -14.29
C LEU A 141 -11.16 -16.53 -14.61
N TYR A 142 -10.79 -17.57 -15.36
CA TYR A 142 -11.65 -18.73 -15.59
C TYR A 142 -11.68 -19.70 -14.42
N ALA A 143 -10.58 -19.81 -13.65
CA ALA A 143 -10.46 -20.76 -12.55
C ALA A 143 -11.49 -20.57 -11.43
N PHE A 144 -12.04 -19.38 -11.27
CA PHE A 144 -13.17 -19.15 -10.36
C PHE A 144 -14.40 -20.01 -10.70
N TYR A 145 -14.57 -20.40 -11.95
CA TYR A 145 -15.69 -21.20 -12.43
C TYR A 145 -15.30 -22.64 -12.75
N ASP A 146 -14.11 -22.82 -13.33
CA ASP A 146 -13.67 -24.12 -13.85
C ASP A 146 -12.94 -24.95 -12.81
N GLN A 147 -12.30 -24.32 -11.82
CA GLN A 147 -11.47 -24.97 -10.79
C GLN A 147 -11.67 -24.35 -9.38
N PRO A 148 -12.92 -24.21 -8.90
CA PRO A 148 -13.21 -23.54 -7.64
C PRO A 148 -12.50 -24.19 -6.44
N GLU A 149 -12.38 -25.52 -6.41
CA GLU A 149 -11.71 -26.25 -5.32
C GLU A 149 -10.21 -25.91 -5.28
N LEU A 150 -9.56 -25.77 -6.44
CA LEU A 150 -8.15 -25.36 -6.52
C LEU A 150 -7.97 -23.92 -6.02
N MET A 151 -8.86 -23.00 -6.41
CA MET A 151 -8.84 -21.62 -5.95
C MET A 151 -8.99 -21.52 -4.44
N HIS A 152 -9.94 -22.25 -3.86
CA HIS A 152 -10.13 -22.33 -2.41
C HIS A 152 -8.90 -22.91 -1.70
N ARG A 153 -8.29 -23.95 -2.28
CA ARG A 153 -7.11 -24.59 -1.71
C ARG A 153 -5.90 -23.63 -1.70
N ILE A 154 -5.60 -22.97 -2.82
CA ILE A 154 -4.51 -21.98 -2.91
C ILE A 154 -4.70 -20.88 -1.85
N ASN A 155 -5.90 -20.32 -1.74
CA ASN A 155 -6.17 -19.25 -0.81
C ASN A 155 -6.17 -19.71 0.66
N SER A 156 -6.57 -20.96 0.93
CA SER A 156 -6.48 -21.53 2.27
C SER A 156 -5.04 -21.74 2.71
N ASP A 157 -4.20 -22.32 1.84
CA ASP A 157 -2.79 -22.56 2.12
C ASP A 157 -2.03 -21.23 2.30
N LEU A 158 -2.36 -20.23 1.48
CA LEU A 158 -1.82 -18.87 1.60
C LEU A 158 -2.22 -18.21 2.94
N ALA A 159 -3.47 -18.35 3.35
CA ALA A 159 -3.94 -17.82 4.64
C ALA A 159 -3.23 -18.47 5.83
N ASP A 160 -3.01 -19.78 5.81
CA ASP A 160 -2.26 -20.50 6.84
C ASP A 160 -0.81 -20.00 6.91
N TRP A 161 -0.18 -19.81 5.74
CA TRP A 161 1.16 -19.27 5.67
C TRP A 161 1.22 -17.81 6.17
N MET A 162 0.27 -16.95 5.78
CA MET A 162 0.20 -15.57 6.29
C MET A 162 0.13 -15.51 7.81
N LEU A 163 -0.68 -16.39 8.43
CA LEU A 163 -0.79 -16.46 9.89
C LEU A 163 0.56 -16.83 10.52
N LEU A 164 1.29 -17.78 9.94
CA LEU A 164 2.63 -18.16 10.39
C LEU A 164 3.61 -16.97 10.29
N ILE A 165 3.60 -16.25 9.18
CA ILE A 165 4.50 -15.10 8.96
C ILE A 165 4.16 -13.95 9.92
N ILE A 166 2.88 -13.64 10.11
CA ILE A 166 2.43 -12.64 11.09
C ILE A 166 2.95 -12.98 12.48
N ASP A 167 2.87 -14.24 12.90
CA ASP A 167 3.39 -14.68 14.19
C ASP A 167 4.91 -14.48 14.30
N GLN A 168 5.66 -14.83 13.27
CA GLN A 168 7.11 -14.68 13.26
C GLN A 168 7.54 -13.21 13.28
N VAL A 169 6.94 -12.35 12.44
CA VAL A 169 7.21 -10.91 12.45
C VAL A 169 6.88 -10.32 13.81
N CYS A 170 5.71 -10.65 14.37
CA CYS A 170 5.26 -10.12 15.65
C CYS A 170 6.02 -10.66 16.85
N SER A 171 6.78 -11.75 16.72
CA SER A 171 7.73 -12.17 17.73
C SER A 171 8.92 -11.21 17.89
N ILE A 172 9.16 -10.35 16.88
CA ILE A 172 10.25 -9.37 16.86
C ILE A 172 9.71 -7.96 17.10
N CYS A 173 8.68 -7.54 16.36
CA CYS A 173 8.05 -6.22 16.48
C CYS A 173 6.60 -6.25 16.01
N ALA A 174 5.82 -5.22 16.35
CA ALA A 174 4.51 -4.97 15.76
C ALA A 174 4.63 -3.90 14.66
N PRO A 175 4.62 -4.26 13.37
CA PRO A 175 4.59 -3.30 12.28
C PRO A 175 3.37 -2.39 12.37
N ASP A 176 3.48 -1.15 11.86
CA ASP A 176 2.38 -0.17 11.91
C ASP A 176 1.20 -0.62 11.06
N PHE A 177 1.48 -1.29 9.92
CA PHE A 177 0.46 -1.95 9.10
C PHE A 177 1.04 -3.11 8.28
N MET A 178 0.17 -3.86 7.61
CA MET A 178 0.50 -4.86 6.61
C MET A 178 -0.38 -4.62 5.38
N THR A 179 0.20 -4.72 4.19
CA THR A 179 -0.55 -4.65 2.93
C THR A 179 -0.72 -6.04 2.31
N PHE A 180 -1.94 -6.29 1.84
CA PHE A 180 -2.24 -7.36 0.89
C PHE A 180 -2.12 -6.77 -0.51
N ALA A 181 -1.13 -7.20 -1.30
CA ALA A 181 -0.98 -6.80 -2.69
C ALA A 181 -1.96 -7.62 -3.55
N GLU A 182 -3.00 -6.97 -4.06
CA GLU A 182 -4.12 -7.65 -4.70
C GLU A 182 -4.28 -7.31 -6.19
N ASP A 183 -4.10 -6.04 -6.59
CA ASP A 183 -4.29 -5.58 -7.98
C ASP A 183 -5.52 -6.21 -8.66
N MET A 184 -6.67 -6.17 -7.98
CA MET A 184 -7.89 -6.80 -8.45
C MET A 184 -8.82 -5.87 -9.23
N SER A 185 -8.35 -4.64 -9.54
CA SER A 185 -9.09 -3.65 -10.31
C SER A 185 -8.25 -3.14 -11.49
N TYR A 186 -8.93 -2.53 -12.44
CA TYR A 186 -8.37 -1.82 -13.58
C TYR A 186 -9.12 -0.50 -13.78
N ASN A 187 -8.85 0.28 -14.83
CA ASN A 187 -9.41 1.63 -15.00
C ASN A 187 -10.95 1.71 -15.01
N ASN A 188 -11.64 0.59 -15.30
CA ASN A 188 -13.11 0.54 -15.37
C ASN A 188 -13.75 -0.22 -14.19
N GLY A 189 -13.01 -0.47 -13.12
CA GLY A 189 -13.47 -1.15 -11.91
C GLY A 189 -12.87 -2.54 -11.70
N PRO A 190 -13.48 -3.37 -10.84
CA PRO A 190 -12.92 -4.66 -10.44
C PRO A 190 -12.97 -5.70 -11.56
N MET A 191 -11.96 -6.59 -11.57
CA MET A 191 -11.86 -7.73 -12.51
C MET A 191 -12.76 -8.91 -12.13
N LEU A 192 -13.32 -8.89 -10.93
CA LEU A 192 -14.22 -9.93 -10.43
C LEU A 192 -15.52 -9.31 -9.92
N SER A 193 -16.58 -10.11 -9.83
CA SER A 193 -17.83 -9.69 -9.22
C SER A 193 -17.75 -9.69 -7.69
N LYS A 194 -18.67 -8.96 -7.03
CA LYS A 194 -18.78 -9.03 -5.56
C LYS A 194 -19.08 -10.45 -5.07
N ALA A 195 -19.86 -11.25 -5.81
CA ALA A 195 -20.14 -12.63 -5.44
C ALA A 195 -18.85 -13.47 -5.41
N LEU A 196 -17.99 -13.34 -6.43
CA LEU A 196 -16.68 -14.01 -6.46
C LEU A 196 -15.76 -13.52 -5.34
N PHE A 197 -15.76 -12.21 -5.04
CA PHE A 197 -15.02 -11.69 -3.90
C PHE A 197 -15.50 -12.29 -2.57
N ASP A 198 -16.81 -12.34 -2.36
CA ASP A 198 -17.40 -12.90 -1.14
C ASP A 198 -17.13 -14.40 -0.98
N GLU A 199 -17.07 -15.15 -2.08
CA GLU A 199 -16.83 -16.59 -2.07
C GLU A 199 -15.34 -16.94 -1.94
N PHE A 200 -14.48 -16.31 -2.76
CA PHE A 200 -13.09 -16.73 -2.92
C PHE A 200 -12.08 -15.89 -2.16
N MET A 201 -12.42 -14.65 -1.73
CA MET A 201 -11.48 -13.75 -1.03
C MET A 201 -11.86 -13.57 0.43
N ARG A 202 -13.10 -13.17 0.69
CA ARG A 202 -13.57 -12.79 2.02
C ARG A 202 -13.33 -13.83 3.11
N PRO A 203 -13.58 -15.14 2.92
CA PRO A 203 -13.38 -16.15 3.98
C PRO A 203 -11.93 -16.17 4.49
N TYR A 204 -10.97 -15.83 3.65
CA TYR A 204 -9.54 -15.81 3.99
C TYR A 204 -9.13 -14.51 4.68
N TYR A 205 -9.69 -13.38 4.27
CA TYR A 205 -9.57 -12.14 5.06
C TYR A 205 -10.15 -12.32 6.47
N ASP A 206 -11.31 -12.97 6.60
CA ASP A 206 -11.97 -13.24 7.89
C ASP A 206 -11.11 -14.13 8.80
N ARG A 207 -10.15 -14.92 8.26
CA ARG A 207 -9.17 -15.71 9.01
C ARG A 207 -7.96 -14.86 9.44
N VAL A 208 -7.40 -14.04 8.53
CA VAL A 208 -6.12 -13.35 8.72
C VAL A 208 -6.28 -12.04 9.47
N ILE A 209 -7.28 -11.21 9.12
CA ILE A 209 -7.46 -9.87 9.69
C ILE A 209 -7.63 -9.85 11.22
N PRO A 210 -8.37 -10.79 11.86
CA PRO A 210 -8.45 -10.83 13.32
C PRO A 210 -7.10 -11.04 14.00
N ALA A 211 -6.21 -11.86 13.39
CA ALA A 211 -4.88 -12.10 13.91
C ALA A 211 -3.99 -10.84 13.82
N MET A 212 -4.10 -10.08 12.74
CA MET A 212 -3.43 -8.78 12.60
C MET A 212 -3.90 -7.78 13.65
N ARG A 213 -5.22 -7.61 13.78
CA ARG A 213 -5.82 -6.67 14.75
C ARG A 213 -5.44 -6.99 16.19
N LYS A 214 -5.42 -8.27 16.58
CA LYS A 214 -4.99 -8.70 17.92
C LYS A 214 -3.56 -8.27 18.23
N ARG A 215 -2.72 -8.06 17.21
CA ARG A 215 -1.33 -7.64 17.31
C ARG A 215 -1.11 -6.14 17.06
N GLY A 216 -2.19 -5.38 16.87
CA GLY A 216 -2.12 -3.94 16.61
C GLY A 216 -1.69 -3.56 15.19
N ILE A 217 -1.68 -4.52 14.25
CA ILE A 217 -1.34 -4.29 12.84
C ILE A 217 -2.59 -3.83 12.10
N VAL A 218 -2.51 -2.70 11.38
CA VAL A 218 -3.59 -2.20 10.54
C VAL A 218 -3.61 -2.98 9.21
N PRO A 219 -4.75 -3.66 8.85
CA PRO A 219 -4.87 -4.36 7.57
C PRO A 219 -5.18 -3.35 6.44
N ILE A 220 -4.30 -3.25 5.46
CA ILE A 220 -4.42 -2.38 4.30
C ILE A 220 -4.39 -3.23 3.02
N ILE A 221 -5.16 -2.83 2.02
CA ILE A 221 -5.12 -3.44 0.69
C ILE A 221 -4.39 -2.53 -0.28
N ASP A 222 -3.55 -3.13 -1.10
CA ASP A 222 -2.85 -2.52 -2.22
C ASP A 222 -3.53 -3.02 -3.50
N SER A 223 -4.21 -2.13 -4.21
CA SER A 223 -4.91 -2.47 -5.45
C SER A 223 -4.99 -1.25 -6.35
N ASP A 224 -4.34 -1.36 -7.48
CA ASP A 224 -4.39 -0.39 -8.56
C ASP A 224 -5.78 -0.28 -9.20
N GLY A 225 -5.97 0.72 -10.04
CA GLY A 225 -7.19 0.92 -10.83
C GLY A 225 -8.32 1.62 -10.07
N ASP A 226 -9.53 1.52 -10.62
CA ASP A 226 -10.74 2.08 -10.00
C ASP A 226 -11.26 1.19 -8.87
N ILE A 227 -10.91 1.57 -7.65
CA ILE A 227 -11.32 0.88 -6.42
C ILE A 227 -12.60 1.46 -5.80
N THR A 228 -13.30 2.36 -6.46
CA THR A 228 -14.47 3.04 -5.87
C THR A 228 -15.57 2.06 -5.44
N LYS A 229 -15.86 1.05 -6.26
CA LYS A 229 -16.79 -0.03 -5.89
C LYS A 229 -16.19 -1.04 -4.92
N PRO A 230 -14.97 -1.57 -5.16
CA PRO A 230 -14.32 -2.51 -4.24
C PRO A 230 -14.11 -1.98 -2.83
N ALA A 231 -13.96 -0.67 -2.61
CA ALA A 231 -13.79 -0.07 -1.29
C ALA A 231 -14.86 -0.50 -0.29
N TYR A 232 -16.12 -0.65 -0.73
CA TYR A 232 -17.21 -1.18 0.11
C TYR A 232 -16.99 -2.65 0.49
N TRP A 233 -16.43 -3.45 -0.42
CA TRP A 233 -16.15 -4.88 -0.17
C TRP A 233 -14.99 -5.03 0.80
N PHE A 234 -13.96 -4.20 0.63
CA PHE A 234 -12.79 -4.17 1.49
C PHE A 234 -13.15 -3.76 2.93
N GLU A 235 -13.94 -2.70 3.09
CA GLU A 235 -14.44 -2.28 4.40
C GLU A 235 -15.28 -3.37 5.06
N ALA A 236 -16.19 -4.01 4.31
CA ALA A 236 -17.03 -5.10 4.78
C ALA A 236 -16.22 -6.36 5.17
N ALA A 237 -15.10 -6.63 4.49
CA ALA A 237 -14.16 -7.69 4.84
C ALA A 237 -13.27 -7.33 6.04
N GLY A 238 -13.35 -6.08 6.52
CA GLY A 238 -12.63 -5.64 7.71
C GLY A 238 -11.29 -4.99 7.46
N LEU A 239 -10.92 -4.75 6.20
CA LEU A 239 -9.77 -3.92 5.85
C LEU A 239 -9.97 -2.49 6.38
N LYS A 240 -8.88 -1.83 6.73
CA LYS A 240 -8.88 -0.51 7.39
C LYS A 240 -8.21 0.56 6.56
N GLY A 241 -7.61 0.20 5.44
CA GLY A 241 -7.01 1.16 4.53
C GLY A 241 -6.86 0.63 3.12
N ILE A 242 -6.66 1.54 2.19
CA ILE A 242 -6.47 1.28 0.75
C ILE A 242 -5.33 2.16 0.25
N LEU A 243 -4.51 1.61 -0.62
CA LEU A 243 -3.55 2.31 -1.47
C LEU A 243 -3.58 1.68 -2.88
N PRO A 244 -3.10 2.36 -3.95
CA PRO A 244 -2.55 3.72 -4.00
C PRO A 244 -3.55 4.82 -4.35
N LEU A 245 -4.80 4.52 -4.66
CA LEU A 245 -5.86 5.46 -5.07
C LEU A 245 -5.52 6.18 -6.38
N GLU A 246 -5.34 5.43 -7.46
CA GLU A 246 -4.91 5.98 -8.75
C GLU A 246 -5.86 7.04 -9.31
N ARG A 247 -5.35 8.28 -9.43
CA ARG A 247 -6.14 9.40 -9.97
C ARG A 247 -6.51 9.20 -11.43
N GLN A 248 -5.63 8.58 -12.22
CA GLN A 248 -5.85 8.28 -13.63
C GLN A 248 -6.94 7.24 -13.87
N ALA A 249 -7.23 6.40 -12.89
CA ALA A 249 -8.36 5.46 -12.92
C ALA A 249 -9.71 6.10 -12.51
N GLY A 250 -9.73 7.41 -12.25
CA GLY A 250 -10.97 8.13 -11.89
C GLY A 250 -11.29 8.15 -10.40
N VAL A 251 -10.43 7.59 -9.55
CA VAL A 251 -10.63 7.62 -8.10
C VAL A 251 -10.67 9.06 -7.59
N ASP A 252 -11.58 9.36 -6.65
CA ASP A 252 -11.66 10.66 -5.98
C ASP A 252 -11.69 10.49 -4.46
N ILE A 253 -10.68 11.07 -3.78
CA ILE A 253 -10.51 10.94 -2.33
C ILE A 253 -11.64 11.59 -1.53
N ALA A 254 -12.24 12.69 -2.02
CA ALA A 254 -13.34 13.33 -1.31
C ALA A 254 -14.57 12.42 -1.30
N VAL A 255 -14.89 11.81 -2.45
CA VAL A 255 -15.97 10.81 -2.58
C VAL A 255 -15.70 9.61 -1.70
N LEU A 256 -14.48 9.03 -1.76
CA LEU A 256 -14.13 7.90 -0.90
C LEU A 256 -14.23 8.25 0.58
N ARG A 257 -13.76 9.42 1.00
CA ARG A 257 -13.83 9.86 2.41
C ARG A 257 -15.27 10.02 2.90
N ASP A 258 -16.15 10.53 2.05
CA ASP A 258 -17.57 10.70 2.40
C ASP A 258 -18.29 9.36 2.58
N HIS A 259 -17.97 8.37 1.72
CA HIS A 259 -18.54 7.03 1.81
C HIS A 259 -17.86 6.14 2.85
N HIS A 260 -16.56 6.33 3.11
CA HIS A 260 -15.73 5.52 4.00
C HIS A 260 -15.03 6.40 5.06
N PRO A 261 -15.78 7.01 5.99
CA PRO A 261 -15.25 8.05 6.90
C PRO A 261 -14.17 7.54 7.86
N LYS A 262 -14.09 6.23 8.08
CA LYS A 262 -13.14 5.59 9.02
C LYS A 262 -12.04 4.78 8.32
N MET A 263 -12.00 4.79 7.00
CA MET A 263 -10.98 4.08 6.24
C MET A 263 -9.74 4.96 6.07
N ALA A 264 -8.57 4.39 6.22
CA ALA A 264 -7.32 5.07 5.93
C ALA A 264 -7.00 5.00 4.43
N PHE A 265 -6.36 6.02 3.91
CA PHE A 265 -5.98 6.13 2.50
C PHE A 265 -4.53 6.55 2.38
N ILE A 266 -3.81 6.00 1.39
CA ILE A 266 -2.41 6.34 1.12
C ILE A 266 -2.25 6.59 -0.38
N GLY A 267 -1.58 7.67 -0.77
CA GLY A 267 -1.31 8.01 -2.17
C GLY A 267 -2.12 9.19 -2.68
N HIS A 268 -2.73 9.04 -3.85
CA HIS A 268 -3.72 9.92 -4.49
C HIS A 268 -3.22 11.28 -5.00
N PHE A 269 -1.99 11.71 -4.76
CA PHE A 269 -1.47 12.88 -5.44
C PHE A 269 -1.26 12.54 -6.92
N ASP A 270 -1.93 13.27 -7.82
CA ASP A 270 -1.84 13.02 -9.26
C ASP A 270 -0.43 13.27 -9.80
N LYS A 271 0.33 12.16 -9.98
CA LYS A 271 1.70 12.20 -10.54
C LYS A 271 1.80 12.92 -11.87
N MET A 272 0.70 12.94 -12.65
CA MET A 272 0.66 13.61 -13.97
C MET A 272 0.60 15.14 -13.87
N THR A 273 0.51 15.70 -12.67
CA THR A 273 0.60 17.15 -12.43
C THR A 273 2.04 17.63 -12.26
N MET A 274 2.96 16.76 -11.86
CA MET A 274 4.32 17.12 -11.46
C MET A 274 5.13 17.80 -12.59
N ASN A 275 4.91 17.45 -13.84
CA ASN A 275 5.61 18.02 -14.99
C ASN A 275 4.86 19.18 -15.65
N LYS A 276 3.73 19.65 -15.07
CA LYS A 276 2.89 20.72 -15.63
C LYS A 276 3.12 22.09 -14.99
N GLY A 277 4.09 22.19 -14.08
CA GLY A 277 4.46 23.43 -13.41
C GLY A 277 3.83 23.62 -12.03
N GLU A 278 4.39 24.57 -11.27
CA GLU A 278 4.07 24.80 -9.86
C GLU A 278 2.58 25.06 -9.61
N SER A 279 1.95 25.89 -10.44
CA SER A 279 0.53 26.26 -10.26
C SER A 279 -0.40 25.05 -10.34
N VAL A 280 -0.10 24.06 -11.20
CA VAL A 280 -0.90 22.84 -11.35
C VAL A 280 -0.68 21.90 -10.16
N MET A 281 0.57 21.74 -9.72
CA MET A 281 0.88 20.98 -8.50
C MET A 281 0.22 21.61 -7.26
N ARG A 282 0.24 22.93 -7.15
CA ARG A 282 -0.40 23.68 -6.06
C ARG A 282 -1.91 23.46 -6.03
N ALA A 283 -2.58 23.54 -7.17
CA ALA A 283 -4.01 23.26 -7.27
C ALA A 283 -4.35 21.82 -6.84
N GLU A 284 -3.47 20.88 -7.15
CA GLU A 284 -3.65 19.47 -6.71
C GLU A 284 -3.52 19.35 -5.19
N PHE A 285 -2.52 19.96 -4.56
CA PHE A 285 -2.44 19.98 -3.08
C PHE A 285 -3.65 20.68 -2.45
N GLU A 286 -4.15 21.78 -3.04
CA GLU A 286 -5.35 22.48 -2.56
C GLU A 286 -6.58 21.58 -2.60
N ARG A 287 -6.72 20.76 -3.64
CA ARG A 287 -7.80 19.77 -3.75
C ARG A 287 -7.74 18.71 -2.64
N LEU A 288 -6.52 18.27 -2.27
CA LEU A 288 -6.31 17.21 -1.28
C LEU A 288 -6.42 17.70 0.17
N LEU A 289 -6.08 18.97 0.41
CA LEU A 289 -5.92 19.56 1.73
C LEU A 289 -7.13 19.38 2.67
N PRO A 290 -8.40 19.60 2.22
CA PRO A 290 -9.56 19.46 3.12
C PRO A 290 -9.74 18.04 3.65
N THR A 291 -9.44 17.02 2.84
CA THR A 291 -9.52 15.63 3.24
C THR A 291 -8.32 15.24 4.12
N ALA A 292 -7.12 15.66 3.75
CA ALA A 292 -5.90 15.38 4.49
C ALA A 292 -5.94 15.95 5.92
N ALA A 293 -6.47 17.14 6.10
CA ALA A 293 -6.61 17.80 7.42
C ALA A 293 -7.51 17.03 8.40
N LYS A 294 -8.43 16.20 7.91
CA LYS A 294 -9.32 15.36 8.73
C LYS A 294 -8.62 14.11 9.30
N GLY A 295 -7.40 13.81 8.86
CA GLY A 295 -6.70 12.56 9.18
C GLY A 295 -7.17 11.35 8.36
N GLY A 296 -6.57 10.20 8.63
CA GLY A 296 -6.83 8.97 7.87
C GLY A 296 -6.39 9.05 6.40
N PHE A 297 -5.58 10.02 6.01
CA PHE A 297 -5.09 10.18 4.65
C PHE A 297 -3.62 10.60 4.64
N LEU A 298 -2.76 9.67 4.25
CA LEU A 298 -1.35 9.92 3.98
C LEU A 298 -1.21 10.34 2.51
N VAL A 299 -1.07 11.63 2.28
CA VAL A 299 -0.80 12.16 0.95
C VAL A 299 0.56 11.64 0.48
N SER A 300 0.62 11.13 -0.71
CA SER A 300 1.82 10.70 -1.43
C SER A 300 1.47 10.62 -2.91
N CYS A 301 2.43 10.46 -3.78
CA CYS A 301 2.17 10.19 -5.18
C CYS A 301 1.24 8.99 -5.35
N ASP A 302 0.29 9.06 -6.30
CA ASP A 302 -0.69 7.99 -6.55
C ASP A 302 -0.06 6.71 -7.10
N HIS A 303 1.14 6.81 -7.64
CA HIS A 303 2.02 5.70 -8.00
C HIS A 303 3.45 6.25 -8.18
N GLN A 304 4.40 5.46 -8.67
CA GLN A 304 5.80 5.87 -8.87
C GLN A 304 5.90 7.18 -9.69
N THR A 305 6.77 8.09 -9.24
CA THR A 305 7.08 9.32 -10.00
C THR A 305 7.64 8.97 -11.38
N PRO A 306 6.99 9.46 -12.48
CA PRO A 306 7.34 9.03 -13.84
C PRO A 306 8.57 9.74 -14.39
N PRO A 307 9.24 9.17 -15.45
CA PRO A 307 10.44 9.74 -16.06
C PRO A 307 10.28 11.14 -16.69
N GLY A 308 9.04 11.55 -16.94
CA GLY A 308 8.73 12.90 -17.42
C GLY A 308 8.96 14.02 -16.41
N VAL A 309 9.19 13.68 -15.13
CA VAL A 309 9.43 14.65 -14.04
C VAL A 309 10.92 14.86 -13.87
N SER A 310 11.39 16.12 -14.07
CA SER A 310 12.79 16.50 -13.84
C SER A 310 13.11 16.59 -12.34
N TYR A 311 14.40 16.54 -11.99
CA TYR A 311 14.87 16.73 -10.63
C TYR A 311 14.36 18.05 -10.02
N GLN A 312 14.46 19.16 -10.77
CA GLN A 312 13.95 20.47 -10.34
C GLN A 312 12.43 20.49 -10.14
N GLN A 313 11.65 19.81 -11.00
CA GLN A 313 10.20 19.71 -10.82
C GLN A 313 9.84 18.92 -9.57
N TYR A 314 10.59 17.85 -9.28
CA TYR A 314 10.40 17.09 -8.05
C TYR A 314 10.78 17.89 -6.80
N GLN A 315 11.82 18.71 -6.84
CA GLN A 315 12.13 19.65 -5.75
C GLN A 315 11.00 20.65 -5.52
N THR A 316 10.40 21.18 -6.60
CA THR A 316 9.24 22.08 -6.51
C THR A 316 8.04 21.36 -5.86
N TYR A 317 7.76 20.12 -6.29
CA TYR A 317 6.73 19.28 -5.66
C TYR A 317 6.99 19.11 -4.16
N LEU A 318 8.20 18.80 -3.75
CA LEU A 318 8.54 18.61 -2.33
C LEU A 318 8.44 19.92 -1.52
N ALA A 319 8.78 21.07 -2.13
CA ALA A 319 8.59 22.36 -1.47
C ALA A 319 7.11 22.62 -1.18
N LEU A 320 6.24 22.38 -2.17
CA LEU A 320 4.80 22.46 -2.01
C LEU A 320 4.28 21.43 -1.00
N PHE A 321 4.75 20.20 -1.06
CA PHE A 321 4.33 19.16 -0.11
C PHE A 321 4.61 19.58 1.34
N ARG A 322 5.79 20.16 1.62
CA ARG A 322 6.11 20.70 2.95
C ARG A 322 5.15 21.82 3.37
N GLU A 323 4.89 22.78 2.47
CA GLU A 323 3.93 23.88 2.70
C GLU A 323 2.55 23.33 3.07
N TYR A 324 2.03 22.38 2.28
CA TYR A 324 0.67 21.84 2.48
C TYR A 324 0.61 20.83 3.64
N ALA A 325 1.70 20.15 3.96
CA ALA A 325 1.79 19.30 5.14
C ALA A 325 1.60 20.12 6.43
N GLU A 326 2.23 21.29 6.53
CA GLU A 326 2.07 22.21 7.66
C GLU A 326 0.66 22.82 7.71
N LYS A 327 0.11 23.24 6.55
CA LYS A 327 -1.28 23.73 6.47
C LYS A 327 -2.28 22.69 6.96
N ALA A 328 -2.12 21.43 6.56
CA ALA A 328 -2.98 20.33 6.99
C ALA A 328 -2.89 20.13 8.51
N GLY A 329 -1.68 20.18 9.10
CA GLY A 329 -1.49 20.10 10.54
C GLY A 329 -2.18 21.23 11.30
N ALA A 330 -2.01 22.47 10.84
CA ALA A 330 -2.67 23.63 11.44
C ALA A 330 -4.22 23.50 11.38
N MET A 331 -4.77 22.99 10.28
CA MET A 331 -6.20 22.73 10.12
C MET A 331 -6.66 21.58 11.03
N SER A 332 -5.91 20.47 11.10
CA SER A 332 -6.21 19.32 11.96
C SER A 332 -6.32 19.73 13.42
N GLN A 333 -5.38 20.54 13.92
CA GLN A 333 -5.40 21.04 15.29
C GLN A 333 -6.59 21.98 15.59
N LYS A 334 -7.03 22.76 14.58
CA LYS A 334 -8.24 23.60 14.72
C LYS A 334 -9.50 22.73 14.79
N LEU A 335 -9.62 21.72 13.93
CA LEU A 335 -10.74 20.78 13.93
C LEU A 335 -10.88 20.08 15.27
N ALA A 336 -9.76 19.65 15.87
CA ALA A 336 -9.75 19.00 17.17
C ALA A 336 -10.20 19.89 18.34
N LYS A 337 -10.05 21.22 18.22
CA LYS A 337 -10.47 22.20 19.25
C LYS A 337 -11.93 22.65 19.10
N THR A 338 -12.56 22.36 17.96
CA THR A 338 -13.96 22.69 17.72
C THR A 338 -14.81 21.55 18.27
N PRO A 339 -15.61 21.74 19.32
CA PRO A 339 -16.47 20.66 19.81
C PRO A 339 -17.40 20.21 18.69
N PRO A 340 -17.72 18.90 18.60
CA PRO A 340 -18.76 18.47 17.68
C PRO A 340 -20.01 19.29 18.01
N TYR A 341 -20.60 19.91 17.01
CA TYR A 341 -21.82 20.70 17.14
C TYR A 341 -22.82 19.91 17.99
N GLY A 342 -23.13 20.42 19.15
CA GLY A 342 -24.16 19.86 19.99
C GLY A 342 -25.47 19.87 19.20
N GLY A 343 -25.97 18.67 18.92
CA GLY A 343 -27.34 18.52 18.49
C GLY A 343 -28.24 19.07 19.57
N ALA A 344 -28.98 20.12 19.24
CA ALA A 344 -30.14 20.53 19.96
C ALA A 344 -31.33 19.64 19.58
#